data_5e0ba9efcbc7f4a98616483e8f00e944
#
_entry.id   5e0ba9efcbc7f4a98616483e8f00e944
#
_cell.length_a   1.000
_cell.length_b   1.000
_cell.length_c   1.000
_cell.angle_alpha   90.00
_cell.angle_beta   90.00
_cell.angle_gamma   90.00
#
_symmetry.space_group_name_H-M   'P 1'
#
loop_
_entity.id
_entity.type
_entity.pdbx_description
1 polymer ?
#
loop_
_entity_poly.entity_id
_entity_poly.type
_entity_poly.pdbx_seq_one_letter_code
_entity_poly.pdbx_strand_id
1 'polypeptide(L)'
;LGIEIDSLVLDAGYVSKELIGAFHIGTEKTIIGRMPARKGYPFKTLYWEVKDLIGKGKYAFVRKHHAYFGIKKKINLFEKPIYAYVYVDQYNALKRFSDYLVDHEDEYAELKVKDKDWYTVKYGYFVLVSNIDTSPKDLLSDYFGRTDIEVVFKTAKEYLDLLPLSKWTDSTV
;
A
#
# COMPACT_ATOMS: atom_id res chain seq x y z
N LEU A 1 -15.77 25.86 -12.36
CA LEU A 1 -14.71 25.89 -11.34
C LEU A 1 -13.99 24.55 -11.41
N GLY A 2 -12.83 24.50 -12.11
CA GLY A 2 -11.97 23.30 -12.10
C GLY A 2 -11.26 23.19 -10.75
N ILE A 3 -11.39 22.06 -10.07
CA ILE A 3 -10.58 21.74 -8.89
C ILE A 3 -9.23 21.26 -9.43
N GLU A 4 -8.17 22.00 -9.18
CA GLU A 4 -6.81 21.55 -9.45
C GLU A 4 -6.39 20.61 -8.33
N ILE A 5 -6.05 19.35 -8.69
CA ILE A 5 -5.56 18.35 -7.75
C ILE A 5 -4.05 18.29 -7.88
N ASP A 6 -3.32 18.67 -6.84
CA ASP A 6 -1.86 18.68 -6.81
C ASP A 6 -1.27 17.40 -6.24
N SER A 7 -2.03 16.69 -5.40
CA SER A 7 -1.59 15.46 -4.74
C SER A 7 -2.73 14.46 -4.62
N LEU A 8 -2.43 13.19 -4.89
CA LEU A 8 -3.37 12.07 -4.78
C LEU A 8 -2.82 11.00 -3.84
N VAL A 9 -3.65 10.52 -2.91
CA VAL A 9 -3.37 9.33 -2.11
C VAL A 9 -4.46 8.30 -2.37
N LEU A 10 -4.09 7.11 -2.86
CA LEU A 10 -5.00 6.14 -3.44
C LEU A 10 -4.78 4.72 -2.90
N ASP A 11 -5.89 4.00 -2.71
CA ASP A 11 -5.87 2.56 -2.43
C ASP A 11 -5.55 1.70 -3.67
N ALA A 12 -5.29 0.41 -3.46
CA ALA A 12 -4.83 -0.53 -4.49
C ALA A 12 -5.76 -0.63 -5.72
N GLY A 13 -7.07 -0.39 -5.56
CA GLY A 13 -8.03 -0.48 -6.66
C GLY A 13 -7.89 0.64 -7.70
N TYR A 14 -7.26 1.75 -7.34
CA TYR A 14 -7.25 2.98 -8.15
C TYR A 14 -5.95 3.22 -8.91
N VAL A 15 -4.86 2.55 -8.58
CA VAL A 15 -3.60 2.68 -9.34
C VAL A 15 -3.78 2.05 -10.72
N SER A 16 -3.77 2.86 -11.77
CA SER A 16 -3.98 2.45 -13.15
C SER A 16 -2.86 2.96 -14.07
N LYS A 17 -2.84 2.46 -15.32
CA LYS A 17 -1.89 2.89 -16.34
C LYS A 17 -2.05 4.39 -16.65
N GLU A 18 -3.29 4.87 -16.71
CA GLU A 18 -3.62 6.27 -16.98
C GLU A 18 -3.10 7.18 -15.87
N LEU A 19 -3.30 6.78 -14.60
CA LEU A 19 -2.79 7.53 -13.46
C LEU A 19 -1.26 7.56 -13.43
N ILE A 20 -0.60 6.42 -13.66
CA ILE A 20 0.87 6.39 -13.72
C ILE A 20 1.38 7.22 -14.92
N GLY A 21 0.64 7.26 -16.03
CA GLY A 21 0.93 8.14 -17.17
C GLY A 21 0.89 9.62 -16.82
N ALA A 22 -0.06 10.02 -15.97
CA ALA A 22 -0.23 11.41 -15.51
C ALA A 22 0.69 11.78 -14.33
N PHE A 23 1.05 10.81 -13.48
CA PHE A 23 1.80 11.00 -12.24
C PHE A 23 3.03 10.07 -12.19
N HIS A 24 4.13 10.50 -12.79
CA HIS A 24 5.39 9.76 -12.78
C HIS A 24 6.56 10.67 -12.40
N ILE A 25 7.76 10.13 -12.25
CA ILE A 25 8.95 10.94 -11.93
C ILE A 25 9.15 11.97 -13.06
N GLY A 26 9.21 13.25 -12.68
CA GLY A 26 9.34 14.38 -13.60
C GLY A 26 8.03 15.15 -13.84
N THR A 27 6.89 14.72 -13.28
CA THR A 27 5.66 15.51 -13.26
C THR A 27 5.58 16.38 -12.01
N GLU A 28 4.90 17.53 -12.09
CA GLU A 28 4.74 18.45 -10.95
C GLU A 28 3.77 17.93 -9.89
N LYS A 29 2.72 17.24 -10.35
CA LYS A 29 1.68 16.66 -9.45
C LYS A 29 2.17 15.37 -8.81
N THR A 30 1.77 15.11 -7.58
CA THR A 30 2.26 13.98 -6.79
C THR A 30 1.22 12.89 -6.59
N ILE A 31 1.68 11.65 -6.46
CA ILE A 31 0.86 10.48 -6.18
C ILE A 31 1.50 9.60 -5.11
N ILE A 32 0.67 9.08 -4.22
CA ILE A 32 0.98 7.93 -3.38
C ILE A 32 -0.14 6.93 -3.59
N GLY A 33 0.17 5.78 -4.16
CA GLY A 33 -0.83 4.75 -4.45
C GLY A 33 -0.39 3.38 -3.98
N ARG A 34 -1.31 2.56 -3.47
CA ARG A 34 -1.01 1.17 -3.15
C ARG A 34 -1.06 0.33 -4.43
N MET A 35 0.04 -0.39 -4.71
CA MET A 35 0.13 -1.26 -5.89
C MET A 35 -0.82 -2.46 -5.76
N PRO A 36 -1.66 -2.73 -6.78
CA PRO A 36 -2.49 -3.92 -6.79
C PRO A 36 -1.69 -5.23 -6.84
N ALA A 37 -2.10 -6.22 -6.05
CA ALA A 37 -1.52 -7.56 -6.07
C ALA A 37 -2.15 -8.44 -7.18
N ARG A 38 -2.13 -7.97 -8.44
CA ARG A 38 -2.74 -8.65 -9.57
C ARG A 38 -1.83 -8.68 -10.80
N LYS A 39 -2.20 -9.48 -11.81
CA LYS A 39 -1.50 -9.55 -13.10
C LYS A 39 -1.35 -8.16 -13.73
N GLY A 40 -0.19 -7.88 -14.33
CA GLY A 40 0.15 -6.58 -14.93
C GLY A 40 0.93 -5.64 -14.00
N TYR A 41 1.04 -5.98 -12.71
CA TYR A 41 1.85 -5.25 -11.73
C TYR A 41 3.00 -6.12 -11.22
N PRO A 42 4.21 -5.57 -11.01
CA PRO A 42 5.37 -6.33 -10.56
C PRO A 42 5.35 -6.59 -9.04
N PHE A 43 4.16 -6.80 -8.44
CA PHE A 43 3.96 -6.91 -7.01
C PHE A 43 4.81 -8.02 -6.36
N LYS A 44 4.69 -9.26 -6.85
CA LYS A 44 5.45 -10.39 -6.33
C LYS A 44 6.89 -10.41 -6.84
N THR A 45 7.14 -9.88 -8.03
CA THR A 45 8.49 -9.75 -8.60
C THR A 45 9.36 -8.85 -7.74
N LEU A 46 8.82 -7.71 -7.28
CA LEU A 46 9.53 -6.79 -6.39
C LEU A 46 9.92 -7.46 -5.06
N TYR A 47 9.09 -8.35 -4.52
CA TYR A 47 9.48 -9.14 -3.35
C TYR A 47 10.75 -9.95 -3.62
N TRP A 48 10.81 -10.70 -4.72
CA TRP A 48 11.97 -11.53 -5.04
C TRP A 48 13.24 -10.70 -5.27
N GLU A 49 13.10 -9.48 -5.77
CA GLU A 49 14.23 -8.58 -5.99
C GLU A 49 14.80 -7.97 -4.69
N VAL A 50 13.98 -7.86 -3.64
CA VAL A 50 14.37 -7.20 -2.38
C VAL A 50 14.39 -8.15 -1.18
N LYS A 51 14.04 -9.42 -1.33
CA LYS A 51 13.89 -10.37 -0.23
C LYS A 51 15.13 -10.47 0.68
N ASP A 52 16.32 -10.39 0.10
CA ASP A 52 17.58 -10.47 0.84
C ASP A 52 17.90 -9.18 1.62
N LEU A 53 17.13 -8.14 1.44
CA LEU A 53 17.20 -6.88 2.18
C LEU A 53 16.22 -6.84 3.34
N ILE A 54 15.12 -7.61 3.25
CA ILE A 54 14.13 -7.78 4.33
C ILE A 54 14.83 -8.47 5.50
N GLY A 55 14.65 -7.92 6.71
CA GLY A 55 15.34 -8.40 7.91
C GLY A 55 16.66 -7.67 8.22
N LYS A 56 17.24 -6.92 7.29
CA LYS A 56 18.43 -6.11 7.57
C LYS A 56 18.06 -4.84 8.34
N GLY A 57 18.70 -4.62 9.48
CA GLY A 57 18.37 -3.54 10.43
C GLY A 57 18.36 -2.13 9.83
N LYS A 58 19.20 -1.85 8.82
CA LYS A 58 19.24 -0.53 8.16
C LYS A 58 17.95 -0.15 7.42
N TYR A 59 17.08 -1.11 7.12
CA TYR A 59 15.78 -0.89 6.48
C TYR A 59 14.61 -0.93 7.47
N ALA A 60 14.89 -1.21 8.75
CA ALA A 60 13.90 -1.29 9.80
C ALA A 60 13.56 0.10 10.35
N PHE A 61 12.28 0.33 10.60
CA PHE A 61 11.79 1.51 11.30
C PHE A 61 10.46 1.20 12.02
N VAL A 62 10.05 2.09 12.92
CA VAL A 62 8.80 1.94 13.68
C VAL A 62 7.82 3.04 13.28
N ARG A 63 6.55 2.67 13.13
CA ARG A 63 5.42 3.58 13.01
C ARG A 63 4.23 3.06 13.83
N LYS A 64 3.66 3.90 14.71
CA LYS A 64 2.51 3.56 15.58
C LYS A 64 2.65 2.18 16.25
N HIS A 65 3.80 1.93 16.90
CA HIS A 65 4.13 0.67 17.60
C HIS A 65 4.32 -0.57 16.71
N HIS A 66 4.23 -0.46 15.40
CA HIS A 66 4.55 -1.53 14.47
C HIS A 66 5.95 -1.35 13.89
N ALA A 67 6.70 -2.45 13.82
CA ALA A 67 7.97 -2.50 13.12
C ALA A 67 7.76 -2.83 11.63
N TYR A 68 8.39 -2.06 10.77
CA TYR A 68 8.36 -2.21 9.33
C TYR A 68 9.78 -2.40 8.78
N PHE A 69 9.89 -3.17 7.71
CA PHE A 69 10.98 -2.98 6.75
C PHE A 69 10.46 -2.15 5.57
N GLY A 70 11.25 -1.19 5.11
CA GLY A 70 10.92 -0.35 3.97
C GLY A 70 12.10 -0.18 3.03
N ILE A 71 11.94 -0.57 1.77
CA ILE A 71 12.95 -0.52 0.73
C ILE A 71 12.42 0.28 -0.45
N LYS A 72 13.12 1.36 -0.82
CA LYS A 72 12.80 2.16 -2.00
C LYS A 72 13.56 1.63 -3.21
N LYS A 73 12.86 1.52 -4.35
CA LYS A 73 13.43 1.14 -5.63
C LYS A 73 12.84 1.97 -6.76
N LYS A 74 13.66 2.46 -7.67
CA LYS A 74 13.17 3.07 -8.91
C LYS A 74 12.86 1.97 -9.93
N ILE A 75 11.65 2.01 -10.48
CA ILE A 75 11.16 1.04 -11.47
C ILE A 75 10.54 1.75 -12.67
N ASN A 76 10.30 1.01 -13.75
CA ASN A 76 9.40 1.42 -14.82
C ASN A 76 8.07 0.66 -14.66
N LEU A 77 7.00 1.40 -14.46
CA LEU A 77 5.64 0.86 -14.41
C LEU A 77 4.86 1.45 -15.58
N PHE A 78 4.35 0.58 -16.47
CA PHE A 78 3.70 1.00 -17.72
C PHE A 78 4.56 1.97 -18.55
N GLU A 79 5.86 1.65 -18.67
CA GLU A 79 6.86 2.45 -19.40
C GLU A 79 7.15 3.84 -18.83
N LYS A 80 6.69 4.13 -17.61
CA LYS A 80 6.93 5.39 -16.90
C LYS A 80 7.80 5.17 -15.66
N PRO A 81 8.81 6.04 -15.42
CA PRO A 81 9.65 5.93 -14.23
C PRO A 81 8.85 6.33 -12.99
N ILE A 82 8.91 5.48 -11.95
CA ILE A 82 8.26 5.73 -10.66
C ILE A 82 9.07 5.05 -9.55
N TYR A 83 8.92 5.49 -8.32
CA TYR A 83 9.46 4.78 -7.16
C TYR A 83 8.47 3.74 -6.66
N ALA A 84 8.94 2.52 -6.45
CA ALA A 84 8.27 1.49 -5.69
C ALA A 84 8.87 1.45 -4.28
N TYR A 85 8.01 1.58 -3.29
CA TYR A 85 8.34 1.48 -1.88
C TYR A 85 7.78 0.16 -1.36
N VAL A 86 8.66 -0.79 -1.15
CA VAL A 86 8.32 -2.14 -0.70
C VAL A 86 8.33 -2.18 0.81
N TYR A 87 7.24 -2.63 1.42
CA TYR A 87 7.10 -2.71 2.86
C TYR A 87 6.77 -4.12 3.32
N VAL A 88 7.25 -4.43 4.51
CA VAL A 88 6.77 -5.57 5.31
C VAL A 88 6.42 -5.08 6.71
N ASP A 89 5.14 -5.13 7.06
CA ASP A 89 4.67 -4.99 8.43
C ASP A 89 4.96 -6.30 9.17
N GLN A 90 5.95 -6.29 10.03
CA GLN A 90 6.40 -7.50 10.72
C GLN A 90 5.37 -8.08 11.67
N TYR A 91 4.62 -7.23 12.35
CA TYR A 91 3.59 -7.68 13.27
C TYR A 91 2.48 -8.45 12.53
N ASN A 92 1.95 -7.85 11.46
CA ASN A 92 0.91 -8.49 10.65
C ASN A 92 1.43 -9.73 9.91
N ALA A 93 2.67 -9.71 9.41
CA ALA A 93 3.28 -10.85 8.75
C ALA A 93 3.35 -12.05 9.71
N LEU A 94 3.93 -11.87 10.89
CA LEU A 94 4.13 -12.94 11.86
C LEU A 94 2.81 -13.45 12.43
N LYS A 95 1.91 -12.54 12.87
CA LYS A 95 0.62 -12.91 13.45
C LYS A 95 -0.21 -13.75 12.47
N ARG A 96 -0.45 -13.23 11.28
CA ARG A 96 -1.31 -13.92 10.30
C ARG A 96 -0.66 -15.16 9.71
N PHE A 97 0.66 -15.21 9.64
CA PHE A 97 1.36 -16.44 9.25
C PHE A 97 1.20 -17.52 10.32
N SER A 98 1.30 -17.17 11.61
CA SER A 98 1.05 -18.09 12.70
C SER A 98 -0.39 -18.64 12.67
N ASP A 99 -1.38 -17.74 12.50
CA ASP A 99 -2.79 -18.13 12.38
C ASP A 99 -3.00 -19.08 11.18
N TYR A 100 -2.39 -18.78 10.03
CA TYR A 100 -2.43 -19.64 8.84
C TYR A 100 -1.84 -21.03 9.11
N LEU A 101 -0.68 -21.12 9.77
CA LEU A 101 -0.03 -22.40 10.06
C LEU A 101 -0.88 -23.31 10.97
N VAL A 102 -1.58 -22.72 11.95
CA VAL A 102 -2.47 -23.48 12.85
C VAL A 102 -3.54 -24.24 12.06
N ASP A 103 -4.09 -23.59 11.02
CA ASP A 103 -5.21 -24.15 10.25
C ASP A 103 -4.77 -24.98 9.02
N HIS A 104 -3.51 -24.79 8.53
CA HIS A 104 -3.04 -25.31 7.23
C HIS A 104 -1.64 -25.94 7.29
N GLU A 105 -1.26 -26.57 8.41
CA GLU A 105 0.10 -27.11 8.61
C GLU A 105 0.48 -28.13 7.53
N ASP A 106 -0.42 -29.06 7.20
CA ASP A 106 -0.19 -30.09 6.18
C ASP A 106 -0.01 -29.48 4.79
N GLU A 107 -0.87 -28.54 4.41
CA GLU A 107 -0.77 -27.84 3.11
C GLU A 107 0.53 -27.05 3.01
N TYR A 108 0.92 -26.38 4.10
CA TYR A 108 2.17 -25.63 4.15
C TYR A 108 3.39 -26.57 4.04
N ALA A 109 3.35 -27.76 4.65
CA ALA A 109 4.44 -28.73 4.59
C ALA A 109 4.75 -29.15 3.14
N GLU A 110 3.73 -29.29 2.30
CA GLU A 110 3.83 -29.67 0.88
C GLU A 110 4.35 -28.53 -0.04
N LEU A 111 4.42 -27.29 0.43
CA LEU A 111 4.91 -26.16 -0.38
C LEU A 111 6.40 -26.30 -0.67
N LYS A 112 6.82 -25.81 -1.84
CA LYS A 112 8.23 -25.64 -2.17
C LYS A 112 8.88 -24.60 -1.25
N VAL A 113 10.16 -24.75 -0.95
CA VAL A 113 10.93 -23.83 -0.08
C VAL A 113 10.73 -22.37 -0.49
N LYS A 114 10.82 -22.07 -1.79
CA LYS A 114 10.60 -20.72 -2.32
C LYS A 114 9.22 -20.16 -1.95
N ASP A 115 8.17 -20.98 -2.04
CA ASP A 115 6.82 -20.53 -1.69
C ASP A 115 6.67 -20.37 -0.17
N LYS A 116 7.34 -21.20 0.63
CA LYS A 116 7.42 -21.06 2.09
C LYS A 116 8.01 -19.72 2.51
N ASP A 117 9.10 -19.29 1.87
CA ASP A 117 9.69 -17.94 2.12
C ASP A 117 8.69 -16.81 1.88
N TRP A 118 7.89 -16.91 0.81
CA TRP A 118 6.84 -15.93 0.53
C TRP A 118 5.75 -15.92 1.62
N TYR A 119 5.33 -17.09 2.10
CA TYR A 119 4.30 -17.20 3.12
C TYR A 119 4.69 -16.52 4.44
N THR A 120 5.96 -16.48 4.80
CA THR A 120 6.43 -15.85 6.05
C THR A 120 6.20 -14.32 6.07
N VAL A 121 6.07 -13.69 4.90
CA VAL A 121 5.95 -12.23 4.78
C VAL A 121 4.68 -11.75 4.10
N LYS A 122 4.00 -12.59 3.30
CA LYS A 122 2.93 -12.17 2.39
C LYS A 122 1.78 -11.42 3.07
N TYR A 123 1.51 -11.72 4.32
CA TYR A 123 0.41 -11.10 5.06
C TYR A 123 0.73 -9.70 5.60
N GLY A 124 2.02 -9.35 5.68
CA GLY A 124 2.48 -8.01 6.02
C GLY A 124 3.08 -7.27 4.83
N TYR A 125 3.20 -7.93 3.68
CA TYR A 125 3.82 -7.36 2.48
C TYR A 125 2.86 -6.46 1.71
N PHE A 126 3.33 -5.29 1.34
CA PHE A 126 2.64 -4.39 0.42
C PHE A 126 3.63 -3.45 -0.27
N VAL A 127 3.19 -2.86 -1.37
CA VAL A 127 3.99 -1.91 -2.14
C VAL A 127 3.21 -0.62 -2.33
N LEU A 128 3.85 0.51 -2.05
CA LEU A 128 3.38 1.81 -2.48
C LEU A 128 4.16 2.26 -3.72
N VAL A 129 3.49 2.93 -4.63
CA VAL A 129 4.10 3.63 -5.76
C VAL A 129 3.95 5.13 -5.57
N SER A 130 5.01 5.86 -5.89
CA SER A 130 5.02 7.32 -5.78
C SER A 130 6.04 7.92 -6.72
N ASN A 131 5.79 9.13 -7.20
CA ASN A 131 6.78 9.94 -7.89
C ASN A 131 7.59 10.83 -6.94
N ILE A 132 7.28 10.79 -5.64
CA ILE A 132 8.00 11.53 -4.59
C ILE A 132 9.25 10.75 -4.21
N ASP A 133 10.41 11.42 -4.20
CA ASP A 133 11.68 10.88 -3.74
C ASP A 133 11.88 11.22 -2.25
N THR A 134 11.51 10.30 -1.38
CA THR A 134 11.60 10.47 0.08
C THR A 134 12.05 9.18 0.77
N SER A 135 12.12 9.19 2.10
CA SER A 135 12.39 7.96 2.85
C SER A 135 11.16 7.03 2.88
N PRO A 136 11.34 5.70 2.96
CA PRO A 136 10.22 4.79 3.14
C PRO A 136 9.36 5.09 4.38
N LYS A 137 9.98 5.55 5.47
CA LYS A 137 9.28 5.92 6.70
C LYS A 137 8.35 7.12 6.50
N ASP A 138 8.84 8.16 5.83
CA ASP A 138 8.08 9.38 5.60
C ASP A 138 6.92 9.12 4.63
N LEU A 139 7.19 8.44 3.49
CA LEU A 139 6.13 8.09 2.55
C LEU A 139 5.02 7.24 3.19
N LEU A 140 5.40 6.28 4.04
CA LEU A 140 4.41 5.46 4.75
C LEU A 140 3.57 6.31 5.70
N SER A 141 4.17 7.30 6.34
CA SER A 141 3.45 8.23 7.22
C SER A 141 2.45 9.09 6.45
N ASP A 142 2.83 9.59 5.28
CA ASP A 142 1.96 10.36 4.40
C ASP A 142 0.79 9.52 3.87
N TYR A 143 1.07 8.27 3.47
CA TYR A 143 0.02 7.35 3.01
C TYR A 143 -1.03 7.07 4.08
N PHE A 144 -0.61 6.78 5.30
CA PHE A 144 -1.53 6.51 6.41
C PHE A 144 -2.14 7.77 7.03
N GLY A 145 -1.60 8.96 6.78
CA GLY A 145 -2.20 10.23 7.17
C GLY A 145 -3.63 10.37 6.62
N ARG A 146 -3.90 9.84 5.43
CA ARG A 146 -5.25 9.75 4.87
C ARG A 146 -6.20 8.93 5.74
N THR A 147 -5.75 7.77 6.22
CA THR A 147 -6.58 6.89 7.08
C THR A 147 -7.00 7.59 8.37
N ASP A 148 -6.11 8.40 8.94
CA ASP A 148 -6.41 9.19 10.12
C ASP A 148 -7.52 10.23 9.84
N ILE A 149 -7.53 10.84 8.65
CA ILE A 149 -8.59 11.75 8.20
C ILE A 149 -9.92 11.00 8.00
N GLU A 150 -9.91 9.83 7.39
CA GLU A 150 -11.12 9.00 7.20
C GLU A 150 -11.76 8.60 8.54
N VAL A 151 -10.96 8.27 9.54
CA VAL A 151 -11.44 7.99 10.91
C VAL A 151 -12.10 9.22 11.53
N VAL A 152 -11.50 10.39 11.38
CA VAL A 152 -12.09 11.66 11.88
C VAL A 152 -13.44 11.93 11.22
N PHE A 153 -13.57 11.76 9.91
CA PHE A 153 -14.84 11.93 9.20
C PHE A 153 -15.90 10.91 9.61
N LYS A 154 -15.52 9.65 9.81
CA LYS A 154 -16.45 8.61 10.30
C LYS A 154 -16.94 8.95 11.69
N THR A 155 -16.05 9.30 12.59
CA THR A 155 -16.37 9.70 13.97
C THR A 155 -17.25 10.95 13.99
N ALA A 156 -16.94 11.96 13.16
CA ALA A 156 -17.77 13.17 13.05
C ALA A 156 -19.17 12.86 12.54
N LYS A 157 -19.34 11.94 11.57
CA LYS A 157 -20.66 11.48 11.12
C LYS A 157 -21.43 10.78 12.23
N GLU A 158 -20.77 9.92 12.99
CA GLU A 158 -21.40 9.18 14.10
C GLU A 158 -21.83 10.11 15.24
N TYR A 159 -20.99 11.12 15.57
CA TYR A 159 -21.31 12.06 16.68
C TYR A 159 -22.28 13.19 16.29
N LEU A 160 -22.23 13.64 15.04
CA LEU A 160 -23.02 14.78 14.61
C LEU A 160 -24.36 14.37 13.98
N ASP A 161 -24.67 13.07 13.96
CA ASP A 161 -25.90 12.53 13.34
C ASP A 161 -26.13 13.11 11.93
N LEU A 162 -25.01 13.30 11.22
CA LEU A 162 -25.04 13.82 9.86
C LEU A 162 -25.74 12.78 8.99
N LEU A 163 -27.00 13.06 8.72
CA LEU A 163 -27.86 12.27 7.84
C LEU A 163 -27.09 11.92 6.55
N PRO A 164 -27.22 10.68 6.06
CA PRO A 164 -26.60 10.31 4.81
C PRO A 164 -27.11 11.26 3.72
N LEU A 165 -26.17 11.83 2.96
CA LEU A 165 -26.44 12.67 1.78
C LEU A 165 -27.15 11.92 0.64
N SER A 166 -27.73 10.75 0.92
CA SER A 166 -28.39 9.87 -0.04
C SER A 166 -29.89 10.08 -0.17
N LYS A 167 -30.44 11.22 0.24
CA LYS A 167 -31.84 11.56 -0.05
C LYS A 167 -31.96 12.84 -0.87
N TRP A 168 -31.32 12.86 -2.01
CA TRP A 168 -31.80 13.62 -3.15
C TRP A 168 -32.56 12.63 -4.04
N THR A 169 -33.75 12.24 -3.62
CA THR A 169 -34.72 11.69 -4.56
C THR A 169 -35.39 12.88 -5.22
N ASP A 170 -35.16 13.04 -6.52
CA ASP A 170 -36.00 13.85 -7.39
C ASP A 170 -37.44 13.41 -7.22
N SER A 171 -38.22 14.22 -6.51
CA SER A 171 -39.67 14.22 -6.65
C SER A 171 -40.00 15.35 -7.62
N THR A 172 -39.93 15.05 -8.90
CA THR A 172 -40.57 15.85 -9.94
C THR A 172 -41.93 15.27 -10.22
N VAL A 173 -42.95 16.01 -9.86
CA VAL A 173 -44.29 15.92 -10.44
C VAL A 173 -44.28 16.61 -11.78
#